data_f308d01387f34cd6ba9bc20e15b727d7
#
_entry.id   f308d01387f34cd6ba9bc20e15b727d7
#
_cell.length_a   1.000
_cell.length_b   1.000
_cell.length_c   1.000
_cell.angle_alpha   90.00
_cell.angle_beta   90.00
_cell.angle_gamma   90.00
#
_symmetry.space_group_name_H-M   'P 1'
#
loop_
_entity.id
_entity.type
_entity.pdbx_description
1 polymer ?
#
loop_
_entity_poly.entity_id
_entity_poly.type
_entity_poly.pdbx_seq_one_letter_code
_entity_poly.pdbx_strand_id
1 'polypeptide(L)'
;MPSLYEIDSQIESIVEKFAGAFDEVTGEIIDEELYTNSQKELDNLEITQNEKIENIACYIKNLHSDVFALENEIKTLSQRKKVKENQLKRIKDAPEAFLKTEIGTGENKLKIVKKFII
;
A
#
# COMPACT_ATOMS: atom_id res chain seq x y z
N MET A 1 -22.21 22.16 8.92
CA MET A 1 -21.16 21.88 7.92
C MET A 1 -20.61 20.50 8.14
N PRO A 2 -20.48 19.71 7.08
CA PRO A 2 -19.77 18.47 7.21
C PRO A 2 -18.32 18.72 7.62
N SER A 3 -17.73 17.78 8.32
CA SER A 3 -16.31 17.89 8.68
C SER A 3 -15.48 17.90 7.40
N LEU A 4 -14.21 18.36 7.50
CA LEU A 4 -13.30 18.44 6.37
C LEU A 4 -13.12 17.12 5.61
N TYR A 5 -13.49 16.01 6.24
CA TYR A 5 -13.29 14.66 5.70
C TYR A 5 -14.59 13.94 5.31
N GLU A 6 -15.72 14.61 5.53
CA GLU A 6 -17.00 14.06 5.12
C GLU A 6 -17.29 14.42 3.67
N ILE A 7 -17.56 13.43 2.87
CA ILE A 7 -17.86 13.57 1.44
C ILE A 7 -19.30 13.16 1.24
N ASP A 8 -20.02 13.91 0.39
CA ASP A 8 -21.35 13.48 -0.03
C ASP A 8 -21.27 12.10 -0.67
N SER A 9 -22.10 11.16 -0.18
CA SER A 9 -22.04 9.77 -0.61
C SER A 9 -22.32 9.60 -2.11
N GLN A 10 -23.13 10.47 -2.70
CA GLN A 10 -23.43 10.44 -4.12
C GLN A 10 -22.19 10.83 -4.94
N ILE A 11 -21.48 11.86 -4.50
CA ILE A 11 -20.24 12.29 -5.18
C ILE A 11 -19.15 11.23 -5.02
N GLU A 12 -19.00 10.67 -3.83
CA GLU A 12 -18.05 9.59 -3.58
C GLU A 12 -18.28 8.42 -4.53
N SER A 13 -19.54 7.97 -4.65
CA SER A 13 -19.93 6.90 -5.56
C SER A 13 -19.58 7.23 -7.03
N ILE A 14 -19.87 8.46 -7.45
CA ILE A 14 -19.58 8.90 -8.83
C ILE A 14 -18.07 8.94 -9.10
N VAL A 15 -17.29 9.46 -8.17
CA VAL A 15 -15.83 9.53 -8.29
C VAL A 15 -15.22 8.12 -8.32
N GLU A 16 -15.73 7.20 -7.51
CA GLU A 16 -15.29 5.80 -7.52
C GLU A 16 -15.60 5.12 -8.86
N LYS A 17 -16.77 5.36 -9.44
CA LYS A 17 -17.12 4.88 -10.78
C LYS A 17 -16.17 5.45 -11.84
N PHE A 18 -15.89 6.74 -11.76
CA PHE A 18 -14.93 7.40 -12.65
C PHE A 18 -13.55 6.75 -12.54
N ALA A 19 -13.06 6.55 -11.32
CA ALA A 19 -11.78 5.90 -11.08
C ALA A 19 -11.75 4.47 -11.63
N GLY A 20 -12.87 3.75 -11.56
CA GLY A 20 -12.99 2.40 -12.10
C GLY A 20 -12.89 2.31 -13.62
N ALA A 21 -12.97 3.43 -14.34
CA ALA A 21 -12.80 3.47 -15.79
C ALA A 21 -11.33 3.37 -16.23
N PHE A 22 -10.40 3.47 -15.28
CA PHE A 22 -8.96 3.46 -15.56
C PHE A 22 -8.31 2.15 -15.11
N ASP A 23 -7.26 1.75 -15.83
CA ASP A 23 -6.40 0.67 -15.39
C ASP A 23 -5.65 1.10 -14.13
N GLU A 24 -5.67 0.26 -13.08
CA GLU A 24 -5.07 0.59 -11.79
C GLU A 24 -3.55 0.76 -11.84
N VAL A 25 -2.91 0.11 -12.79
CA VAL A 25 -1.45 0.13 -12.93
C VAL A 25 -0.97 1.16 -13.93
N THR A 26 -1.58 1.19 -15.12
CA THR A 26 -1.13 2.06 -16.21
C THR A 26 -1.78 3.43 -16.22
N GLY A 27 -2.95 3.59 -15.60
CA GLY A 27 -3.72 4.82 -15.63
C GLY A 27 -4.43 5.09 -16.94
N GLU A 28 -4.43 4.15 -17.87
CA GLU A 28 -5.12 4.28 -19.13
C GLU A 28 -6.62 4.04 -18.97
N ILE A 29 -7.41 4.70 -19.81
CA ILE A 29 -8.87 4.50 -19.83
C ILE A 29 -9.16 3.13 -20.45
N ILE A 30 -9.79 2.23 -19.66
CA ILE A 30 -10.18 0.90 -20.12
C ILE A 30 -11.67 0.75 -20.35
N ASP A 31 -12.47 1.70 -19.87
CA ASP A 31 -13.93 1.70 -20.01
C ASP A 31 -14.41 3.12 -20.32
N GLU A 32 -14.48 3.44 -21.59
CA GLU A 32 -14.89 4.78 -22.05
C GLU A 32 -16.35 5.08 -21.71
N GLU A 33 -17.21 4.08 -21.74
CA GLU A 33 -18.62 4.24 -21.39
C GLU A 33 -18.78 4.63 -19.91
N LEU A 34 -18.08 3.94 -19.02
CA LEU A 34 -18.08 4.26 -17.60
C LEU A 34 -17.49 5.64 -17.34
N TYR A 35 -16.40 5.98 -18.03
CA TYR A 35 -15.78 7.30 -17.96
C TYR A 35 -16.78 8.41 -18.33
N THR A 36 -17.46 8.27 -19.46
CA THR A 36 -18.41 9.27 -19.95
C THR A 36 -19.64 9.34 -19.06
N ASN A 37 -20.19 8.20 -18.65
CA ASN A 37 -21.39 8.14 -17.83
C ASN A 37 -21.20 8.72 -16.44
N SER A 38 -20.04 8.49 -15.82
CA SER A 38 -19.72 9.05 -14.51
C SER A 38 -19.60 10.57 -14.57
N GLN A 39 -19.04 11.12 -15.65
CA GLN A 39 -19.00 12.57 -15.85
C GLN A 39 -20.39 13.16 -15.97
N LYS A 40 -21.26 12.50 -16.74
CA LYS A 40 -22.66 12.95 -16.90
C LYS A 40 -23.42 12.89 -15.59
N GLU A 41 -23.22 11.84 -14.79
CA GLU A 41 -23.84 11.74 -13.47
C GLU A 41 -23.44 12.90 -12.57
N LEU A 42 -22.16 13.27 -12.57
CA LEU A 42 -21.68 14.39 -11.79
C LEU A 42 -22.29 15.71 -12.27
N ASP A 43 -22.35 15.92 -13.59
CA ASP A 43 -22.94 17.14 -14.17
C ASP A 43 -24.44 17.26 -13.87
N ASN A 44 -25.13 16.14 -13.81
CA ASN A 44 -26.57 16.11 -13.57
C ASN A 44 -26.96 16.14 -12.09
N LEU A 45 -25.98 16.03 -11.18
CA LEU A 45 -26.24 16.07 -9.76
C LEU A 45 -26.72 17.46 -9.34
N GLU A 46 -27.88 17.51 -8.66
CA GLU A 46 -28.51 18.77 -8.27
C GLU A 46 -27.89 19.41 -7.02
N ILE A 47 -26.62 19.78 -7.12
CA ILE A 47 -25.92 20.54 -6.10
C ILE A 47 -25.11 21.65 -6.77
N THR A 48 -24.68 22.63 -6.01
CA THR A 48 -23.89 23.73 -6.55
C THR A 48 -22.52 23.27 -7.04
N GLN A 49 -21.98 23.99 -8.00
CA GLN A 49 -20.64 23.72 -8.52
C GLN A 49 -19.58 23.78 -7.40
N ASN A 50 -19.73 24.74 -6.48
CA ASN A 50 -18.82 24.87 -5.35
C ASN A 50 -18.88 23.65 -4.43
N GLU A 51 -20.06 23.11 -4.17
CA GLU A 51 -20.21 21.90 -3.37
C GLU A 51 -19.55 20.70 -4.04
N LYS A 52 -19.71 20.56 -5.37
CA LYS A 52 -19.02 19.51 -6.14
C LYS A 52 -17.51 19.62 -5.99
N ILE A 53 -16.96 20.80 -6.16
CA ILE A 53 -15.53 21.06 -6.05
C ILE A 53 -15.02 20.76 -4.64
N GLU A 54 -15.73 21.21 -3.60
CA GLU A 54 -15.35 20.94 -2.22
C GLU A 54 -15.32 19.44 -1.91
N ASN A 55 -16.33 18.70 -2.35
CA ASN A 55 -16.43 17.27 -2.11
C ASN A 55 -15.31 16.50 -2.83
N ILE A 56 -15.02 16.87 -4.08
CA ILE A 56 -13.93 16.26 -4.84
C ILE A 56 -12.58 16.58 -4.18
N ALA A 57 -12.39 17.82 -3.72
CA ALA A 57 -11.18 18.20 -3.01
C ALA A 57 -10.99 17.40 -1.71
N CYS A 58 -12.07 17.15 -0.97
CA CYS A 58 -12.03 16.28 0.21
C CYS A 58 -11.65 14.84 -0.13
N TYR A 59 -12.17 14.31 -1.22
CA TYR A 59 -11.82 12.98 -1.71
C TYR A 59 -10.33 12.88 -2.04
N ILE A 60 -9.80 13.88 -2.76
CA ILE A 60 -8.37 13.96 -3.09
C ILE A 60 -7.52 14.01 -1.82
N LYS A 61 -7.95 14.80 -0.85
CA LYS A 61 -7.25 14.93 0.43
C LYS A 61 -7.21 13.61 1.21
N ASN A 62 -8.33 12.89 1.20
CA ASN A 62 -8.40 11.57 1.83
C ASN A 62 -7.47 10.57 1.15
N LEU A 63 -7.40 10.58 -0.18
CA LEU A 63 -6.46 9.74 -0.94
C LEU A 63 -5.01 10.08 -0.62
N HIS A 64 -4.67 11.36 -0.51
CA HIS A 64 -3.32 11.78 -0.10
C HIS A 64 -2.96 11.25 1.29
N SER A 65 -3.91 11.29 2.22
CA SER A 65 -3.70 10.76 3.57
C SER A 65 -3.47 9.25 3.54
N ASP A 66 -4.22 8.52 2.71
CA ASP A 66 -4.06 7.07 2.54
C ASP A 66 -2.69 6.74 1.96
N VAL A 67 -2.27 7.48 0.93
CA VAL A 67 -0.94 7.31 0.31
C VAL A 67 0.16 7.55 1.35
N PHE A 68 0.05 8.61 2.12
CA PHE A 68 1.02 8.94 3.17
C PHE A 68 1.11 7.83 4.22
N ALA A 69 -0.04 7.30 4.66
CA ALA A 69 -0.08 6.20 5.61
C ALA A 69 0.58 4.94 5.06
N LEU A 70 0.33 4.61 3.78
CA LEU A 70 0.94 3.47 3.10
C LEU A 70 2.45 3.65 2.94
N GLU A 71 2.90 4.85 2.59
CA GLU A 71 4.34 5.15 2.49
C GLU A 71 5.05 4.92 3.82
N ASN A 72 4.44 5.35 4.93
CA ASN A 72 4.98 5.14 6.27
C ASN A 72 5.01 3.65 6.63
N GLU A 73 3.98 2.91 6.27
CA GLU A 73 3.90 1.47 6.49
C GLU A 73 4.99 0.73 5.69
N ILE A 74 5.17 1.08 4.43
CA ILE A 74 6.22 0.52 3.58
C ILE A 74 7.61 0.79 4.18
N LYS A 75 7.84 2.02 4.63
CA LYS A 75 9.10 2.41 5.27
C LYS A 75 9.38 1.57 6.53
N THR A 76 8.37 1.39 7.37
CA THR A 76 8.47 0.59 8.58
C THR A 76 8.78 -0.87 8.24
N LEU A 77 8.08 -1.44 7.27
CA LEU A 77 8.30 -2.83 6.82
C LEU A 77 9.68 -3.00 6.22
N SER A 78 10.16 -2.03 5.44
CA SER A 78 11.51 -2.05 4.85
C SER A 78 12.58 -2.04 5.94
N GLN A 79 12.40 -1.24 6.99
CA GLN A 79 13.32 -1.21 8.13
C GLN A 79 13.33 -2.53 8.88
N ARG A 80 12.15 -3.11 9.11
CA ARG A 80 12.02 -4.41 9.79
C ARG A 80 12.68 -5.52 8.98
N LYS A 81 12.49 -5.51 7.67
CA LYS A 81 13.14 -6.43 6.75
C LYS A 81 14.66 -6.33 6.85
N LYS A 82 15.19 -5.10 6.82
CA LYS A 82 16.63 -4.85 6.92
C LYS A 82 17.22 -5.37 8.23
N VAL A 83 16.52 -5.17 9.34
CA VAL A 83 16.93 -5.70 10.64
C VAL A 83 17.02 -7.23 10.60
N LYS A 84 16.00 -7.87 10.05
CA LYS A 84 15.96 -9.34 9.92
C LYS A 84 17.06 -9.87 9.00
N GLU A 85 17.31 -9.19 7.88
CA GLU A 85 18.39 -9.55 6.97
C GLU A 85 19.77 -9.46 7.66
N ASN A 86 19.99 -8.41 8.45
CA ASN A 86 21.22 -8.25 9.20
C ASN A 86 21.40 -9.33 10.27
N GLN A 87 20.32 -9.68 10.97
CA GLN A 87 20.36 -10.78 11.93
C GLN A 87 20.70 -12.11 11.26
N LEU A 88 20.04 -12.39 10.13
CA LEU A 88 20.29 -13.58 9.35
C LEU A 88 21.75 -13.67 8.91
N LYS A 89 22.29 -12.57 8.38
CA LYS A 89 23.68 -12.50 7.95
C LYS A 89 24.64 -12.76 9.10
N ARG A 90 24.42 -12.14 10.26
CA ARG A 90 25.27 -12.33 11.44
C ARG A 90 25.30 -13.78 11.90
N ILE A 91 24.16 -14.46 11.86
CA ILE A 91 24.08 -15.86 12.28
C ILE A 91 24.75 -16.76 11.25
N LYS A 92 24.53 -16.52 9.95
CA LYS A 92 25.20 -17.28 8.88
C LYS A 92 26.71 -17.15 8.90
N ASP A 93 27.20 -15.96 9.18
CA ASP A 93 28.62 -15.64 9.22
C ASP A 93 29.24 -15.87 10.60
N ALA A 94 28.48 -16.40 11.54
CA ALA A 94 28.95 -16.64 12.92
C ALA A 94 30.17 -17.57 12.92
N PRO A 95 31.15 -17.32 13.80
CA PRO A 95 32.30 -18.20 13.91
C PRO A 95 31.88 -19.63 14.21
N GLU A 96 32.63 -20.58 13.64
CA GLU A 96 32.38 -22.00 13.88
C GLU A 96 32.30 -22.34 15.36
N ALA A 97 33.12 -21.65 16.17
CA ALA A 97 33.12 -21.83 17.62
C ALA A 97 31.78 -21.50 18.26
N PHE A 98 31.06 -20.51 17.73
CA PHE A 98 29.70 -20.19 18.20
C PHE A 98 28.72 -21.32 17.90
N LEU A 99 28.84 -21.94 16.73
CA LEU A 99 27.97 -23.04 16.32
C LEU A 99 28.33 -24.36 17.03
N LYS A 100 29.52 -24.48 17.61
CA LYS A 100 29.98 -25.69 18.30
C LYS A 100 29.39 -25.90 19.69
N THR A 101 28.82 -24.88 20.29
CA THR A 101 28.55 -24.90 21.73
C THR A 101 27.44 -25.83 22.17
N GLU A 102 26.45 -26.12 21.35
CA GLU A 102 25.30 -26.89 21.81
C GLU A 102 24.87 -28.08 20.96
N ILE A 103 25.41 -28.23 19.76
CA ILE A 103 24.93 -29.25 18.82
C ILE A 103 25.97 -30.27 18.39
N GLY A 104 27.18 -30.28 18.96
CA GLY A 104 28.23 -31.23 18.62
C GLY A 104 29.40 -30.63 17.84
N THR A 105 30.12 -31.43 17.04
CA THR A 105 31.31 -30.99 16.33
C THR A 105 30.97 -30.17 15.07
N GLY A 106 31.88 -29.29 14.64
CA GLY A 106 31.64 -28.26 13.65
C GLY A 106 31.04 -28.69 12.31
N GLU A 107 31.44 -29.82 11.76
CA GLU A 107 30.91 -30.33 10.50
C GLU A 107 29.42 -30.71 10.59
N ASN A 108 29.03 -31.33 11.68
CA ASN A 108 27.63 -31.72 11.88
C ASN A 108 26.73 -30.51 12.03
N LYS A 109 27.20 -29.46 12.69
CA LYS A 109 26.47 -28.21 12.86
C LYS A 109 26.24 -27.49 11.54
N LEU A 110 27.26 -27.39 10.72
CA LEU A 110 27.15 -26.78 9.40
C LEU A 110 26.15 -27.52 8.52
N LYS A 111 26.13 -28.82 8.59
CA LYS A 111 25.17 -29.64 7.86
C LYS A 111 23.73 -29.41 8.34
N ILE A 112 23.52 -29.33 9.64
CA ILE A 112 22.20 -29.10 10.23
C ILE A 112 21.71 -27.68 9.87
N VAL A 113 22.55 -26.66 10.03
CA VAL A 113 22.21 -25.29 9.67
C VAL A 113 21.88 -25.17 8.19
N LYS A 114 22.72 -25.75 7.31
CA LYS A 114 22.49 -25.73 5.86
C LYS A 114 21.19 -26.45 5.46
N LYS A 115 20.81 -27.48 6.18
CA LYS A 115 19.58 -28.23 5.92
C LYS A 115 18.32 -27.37 6.12
N PHE A 116 18.37 -26.44 7.05
CA PHE A 116 17.23 -25.58 7.39
C PHE A 116 17.27 -24.20 6.73
N ILE A 117 18.35 -23.84 6.06
CA ILE A 117 18.49 -22.60 5.31
C ILE A 117 18.27 -22.92 3.82
N ILE A 118 17.07 -22.89 3.39
CA ILE A 118 16.76 -23.00 1.96
C ILE A 118 15.93 -21.81 1.54
#